data_fd43031262de2e9cc8b17a2184e4eea1
#
_entry.id   fd43031262de2e9cc8b17a2184e4eea1
#
_cell.length_a   1.000
_cell.length_b   1.000
_cell.length_c   1.000
_cell.angle_alpha   90.00
_cell.angle_beta   90.00
_cell.angle_gamma   90.00
#
_symmetry.space_group_name_H-M   'P 1'
#
loop_
_entity.id
_entity.type
_entity.pdbx_description
1 polymer ?
#
loop_
_entity_poly.entity_id
_entity_poly.type
_entity_poly.pdbx_seq_one_letter_code
_entity_poly.pdbx_strand_id
1 'polypeptide(L)'
;HPSLLPAFPGLNAQKQAIVHGVKFSGCTVHFVDSGIDSGPIILQTAVPVYDNDDEKSLSKRILEQEHYLYPKAINMIKENQIKINSKTVTRKTI
;
A
#
# COMPACT_ATOMS: atom_id res chain seq x y z
N HIS A 1 0.18 2.90 -3.53
CA HIS A 1 -0.32 1.86 -4.42
C HIS A 1 -1.52 1.17 -3.79
N PRO A 2 -2.63 1.01 -4.54
CA PRO A 2 -3.89 0.50 -3.96
C PRO A 2 -3.96 -1.02 -3.89
N SER A 3 -2.96 -1.66 -3.35
CA SER A 3 -2.95 -3.08 -3.00
C SER A 3 -1.96 -3.32 -1.87
N LEU A 4 -1.98 -4.52 -1.32
CA LEU A 4 -0.97 -4.98 -0.38
C LEU A 4 0.20 -5.58 -1.17
N LEU A 5 1.12 -4.74 -1.63
CA LEU A 5 2.30 -5.20 -2.36
C LEU A 5 3.06 -6.26 -1.55
N PRO A 6 3.58 -7.30 -2.17
CA PRO A 6 3.76 -7.52 -3.62
C PRO A 6 2.53 -8.05 -4.35
N ALA A 7 1.37 -8.17 -3.70
CA ALA A 7 0.15 -8.58 -4.38
C ALA A 7 -0.35 -7.47 -5.32
N PHE A 8 -0.81 -7.85 -6.50
CA PHE A 8 -1.43 -7.00 -7.51
C PHE A 8 -0.63 -5.74 -7.86
N PRO A 9 0.60 -5.90 -8.34
CA PRO A 9 1.35 -4.76 -8.86
C PRO A 9 0.75 -4.27 -10.18
N GLY A 10 1.16 -3.06 -10.60
CA GLY A 10 0.74 -2.50 -11.87
C GLY A 10 -0.59 -1.78 -11.80
N LEU A 11 -1.28 -1.71 -12.94
CA LEU A 11 -2.53 -0.96 -13.10
C LEU A 11 -3.73 -1.79 -12.66
N ASN A 12 -4.80 -1.09 -12.28
CA ASN A 12 -6.09 -1.71 -11.92
C ASN A 12 -6.00 -2.72 -10.77
N ALA A 13 -5.20 -2.42 -9.76
CA ALA A 13 -4.99 -3.32 -8.63
C ALA A 13 -6.29 -3.67 -7.91
N GLN A 14 -7.22 -2.71 -7.75
CA GLN A 14 -8.51 -2.95 -7.11
C GLN A 14 -9.35 -3.92 -7.93
N LYS A 15 -9.36 -3.77 -9.25
CA LYS A 15 -10.07 -4.69 -10.14
C LYS A 15 -9.48 -6.10 -10.04
N GLN A 16 -8.16 -6.21 -10.03
CA GLN A 16 -7.50 -7.50 -9.86
C GLN A 16 -7.90 -8.18 -8.55
N ALA A 17 -7.96 -7.41 -7.45
CA ALA A 17 -8.37 -7.93 -6.16
C ALA A 17 -9.80 -8.48 -6.19
N ILE A 18 -10.73 -7.75 -6.81
CA ILE A 18 -12.12 -8.18 -6.95
C ILE A 18 -12.22 -9.45 -7.79
N VAL A 19 -11.53 -9.50 -8.92
CA VAL A 19 -11.55 -10.68 -9.82
C VAL A 19 -10.99 -11.92 -9.13
N HIS A 20 -9.93 -11.77 -8.34
CA HIS A 20 -9.35 -12.88 -7.60
C HIS A 20 -10.18 -13.32 -6.38
N GLY A 21 -11.12 -12.51 -5.96
CA GLY A 21 -11.97 -12.85 -4.81
C GLY A 21 -11.25 -12.84 -3.48
N VAL A 22 -10.25 -11.97 -3.30
CA VAL A 22 -9.53 -11.85 -2.04
C VAL A 22 -10.44 -11.33 -0.95
N LYS A 23 -10.17 -11.70 0.30
CA LYS A 23 -10.94 -11.25 1.46
C LYS A 23 -10.35 -10.00 2.11
N PHE A 24 -9.09 -9.71 1.82
CA PHE A 24 -8.39 -8.50 2.27
C PHE A 24 -7.61 -7.91 1.11
N SER A 25 -7.64 -6.59 1.00
CA SER A 25 -6.77 -5.81 0.14
C SER A 25 -6.18 -4.68 0.98
N GLY A 26 -5.81 -3.58 0.40
CA GLY A 26 -5.27 -2.47 1.16
C GLY A 26 -4.49 -1.51 0.29
N CYS A 27 -3.60 -0.78 0.92
CA CYS A 27 -2.72 0.13 0.22
C CYS A 27 -1.30 0.06 0.77
N THR A 28 -0.36 0.46 -0.08
CA THR A 28 1.07 0.44 0.23
C THR A 28 1.68 1.78 -0.15
N VAL A 29 2.44 2.36 0.75
CA VAL A 29 3.33 3.48 0.45
C VAL A 29 4.75 2.93 0.38
N HIS A 30 5.44 3.16 -0.73
CA HIS A 30 6.76 2.60 -0.97
C HIS A 30 7.65 3.60 -1.69
N PHE A 31 8.96 3.39 -1.62
CA PHE A 31 9.90 4.12 -2.45
C PHE A 31 9.80 3.65 -3.89
N VAL A 32 10.08 4.56 -4.81
CA VAL A 32 10.11 4.23 -6.24
C VAL A 32 11.51 3.76 -6.61
N ASP A 33 11.58 2.66 -7.35
CA ASP A 33 12.82 2.17 -7.94
C ASP A 33 12.64 2.00 -9.46
N SER A 34 13.52 1.27 -10.11
CA SER A 34 13.46 1.03 -11.55
C SER A 34 12.41 -0.01 -11.96
N GLY A 35 11.88 -0.76 -11.01
CA GLY A 35 10.85 -1.78 -11.28
C GLY A 35 9.45 -1.21 -11.13
N ILE A 36 8.45 -2.06 -11.41
CA ILE A 36 7.04 -1.70 -11.27
C ILE A 36 6.58 -2.09 -9.88
N ASP A 37 6.27 -1.07 -9.05
CA ASP A 37 5.76 -1.26 -7.68
C ASP A 37 6.61 -2.21 -6.85
N SER A 38 7.92 -2.13 -7.00
CA SER A 38 8.87 -3.07 -6.38
C SER A 38 9.82 -2.43 -5.38
N GLY A 39 9.76 -1.13 -5.20
CA GLY A 39 10.63 -0.44 -4.24
C GLY A 39 10.34 -0.78 -2.79
N PRO A 40 11.25 -0.46 -1.87
CA PRO A 40 11.09 -0.80 -0.45
C PRO A 40 9.81 -0.21 0.14
N ILE A 41 9.08 -1.04 0.89
CA ILE A 41 7.78 -0.67 1.49
C ILE A 41 8.00 0.11 2.77
N ILE A 42 7.35 1.27 2.87
CA ILE A 42 7.40 2.14 4.06
C ILE A 42 6.27 1.78 5.02
N LEU A 43 5.04 1.83 4.55
CA LEU A 43 3.84 1.54 5.33
C LEU A 43 2.82 0.78 4.48
N GLN A 44 2.01 -0.02 5.15
CA GLN A 44 0.87 -0.70 4.55
C GLN A 44 -0.33 -0.65 5.49
N THR A 45 -1.54 -0.65 4.92
CA THR A 45 -2.78 -0.80 5.67
C THR A 45 -3.68 -1.78 4.93
N ALA A 46 -4.19 -2.76 5.66
CA ALA A 46 -5.16 -3.72 5.13
C ALA A 46 -6.59 -3.17 5.27
N VAL A 47 -7.42 -3.45 4.28
CA VAL A 47 -8.86 -3.20 4.33
C VAL A 47 -9.61 -4.47 3.99
N PRO A 48 -10.79 -4.71 4.59
CA PRO A 48 -11.58 -5.88 4.22
C PRO A 48 -12.20 -5.70 2.84
N VAL A 49 -12.37 -6.82 2.13
CA VAL A 49 -13.16 -6.88 0.91
C VAL A 49 -14.45 -7.61 1.25
N TYR A 50 -15.58 -6.94 1.09
CA TYR A 50 -16.89 -7.51 1.40
C TYR A 50 -17.46 -8.27 0.20
N ASP A 51 -18.35 -9.22 0.46
CA ASP A 51 -18.89 -10.08 -0.59
C ASP A 51 -19.64 -9.29 -1.68
N ASN A 52 -20.20 -8.14 -1.33
CA ASN A 52 -20.91 -7.28 -2.28
C ASN A 52 -20.06 -6.14 -2.85
N ASP A 53 -18.76 -6.14 -2.59
CA ASP A 53 -17.86 -5.09 -3.14
C ASP A 53 -17.72 -5.23 -4.64
N ASP A 54 -17.67 -4.10 -5.30
CA ASP A 54 -17.16 -3.96 -6.66
C ASP A 54 -15.87 -3.13 -6.64
N GLU A 55 -15.30 -2.89 -7.81
CA GLU A 55 -14.07 -2.09 -7.92
C GLU A 55 -14.26 -0.70 -7.30
N LYS A 56 -15.42 -0.08 -7.51
CA LYS A 56 -15.70 1.28 -7.05
C LYS A 56 -15.77 1.38 -5.53
N SER A 57 -16.52 0.47 -4.89
CA SER A 57 -16.64 0.49 -3.43
C SER A 57 -15.35 0.14 -2.72
N LEU A 58 -14.60 -0.80 -3.26
CA LEU A 58 -13.28 -1.14 -2.73
C LEU A 58 -12.30 0.02 -2.89
N SER A 59 -12.28 0.65 -4.07
CA SER A 59 -11.40 1.79 -4.34
C SER A 59 -11.66 2.95 -3.38
N LYS A 60 -12.92 3.22 -3.07
CA LYS A 60 -13.28 4.26 -2.11
C LYS A 60 -12.73 3.96 -0.72
N ARG A 61 -12.88 2.73 -0.27
CA ARG A 61 -12.39 2.30 1.05
C ARG A 61 -10.88 2.36 1.13
N ILE A 62 -10.19 1.95 0.09
CA ILE A 62 -8.74 2.02 0.00
C ILE A 62 -8.26 3.48 -0.01
N LEU A 63 -8.93 4.34 -0.78
CA LEU A 63 -8.55 5.76 -0.89
C LEU A 63 -8.63 6.47 0.46
N GLU A 64 -9.61 6.16 1.29
CA GLU A 64 -9.72 6.71 2.64
C GLU A 64 -8.46 6.39 3.47
N GLN A 65 -7.96 5.17 3.35
CA GLN A 65 -6.73 4.76 4.03
C GLN A 65 -5.48 5.39 3.42
N GLU A 66 -5.44 5.55 2.11
CA GLU A 66 -4.33 6.21 1.44
C GLU A 66 -4.16 7.65 1.91
N HIS A 67 -5.27 8.38 2.06
CA HIS A 67 -5.27 9.75 2.54
C HIS A 67 -4.70 9.90 3.95
N TYR A 68 -4.81 8.86 4.75
CA TYR A 68 -4.22 8.81 6.08
C TYR A 68 -2.76 8.34 6.05
N LEU A 69 -2.48 7.32 5.27
CA LEU A 69 -1.20 6.62 5.28
C LEU A 69 -0.10 7.40 4.58
N TYR A 70 -0.42 8.05 3.46
CA TYR A 70 0.56 8.76 2.65
C TYR A 70 1.24 9.91 3.41
N PRO A 71 0.50 10.83 4.04
CA PRO A 71 1.12 11.90 4.83
C PRO A 71 1.94 11.36 6.00
N LYS A 72 1.50 10.25 6.61
CA LYS A 72 2.24 9.62 7.69
C LYS A 72 3.60 9.11 7.22
N ALA A 73 3.65 8.45 6.05
CA ALA A 73 4.89 7.97 5.47
C ALA A 73 5.84 9.11 5.13
N ILE A 74 5.33 10.18 4.52
CA ILE A 74 6.12 11.37 4.19
C ILE A 74 6.72 11.99 5.46
N ASN A 75 5.93 12.08 6.53
CA ASN A 75 6.42 12.61 7.79
C ASN A 75 7.53 11.76 8.41
N MET A 76 7.42 10.45 8.30
CA MET A 76 8.48 9.54 8.78
C MET A 76 9.79 9.77 8.04
N ILE A 77 9.73 10.03 6.75
CA ILE A 77 10.92 10.37 5.95
C ILE A 77 11.47 11.73 6.37
N LYS A 78 10.61 12.73 6.45
CA LYS A 78 10.98 14.10 6.82
C LYS A 78 11.66 14.17 8.18
N GLU A 79 11.15 13.43 9.16
CA GLU A 79 11.70 13.38 10.51
C GLU A 79 12.86 12.39 10.65
N ASN A 80 13.32 11.81 9.55
CA ASN A 80 14.42 10.86 9.54
C ASN A 80 14.22 9.68 10.49
N GLN A 81 13.00 9.15 10.53
CA GLN A 81 12.60 8.11 11.48
C GLN A 81 12.78 6.69 10.92
N ILE A 82 13.21 6.56 9.68
CA ILE A 82 13.31 5.27 9.01
C ILE A 82 14.72 5.02 8.48
N LYS A 83 15.04 3.75 8.36
CA LYS A 83 16.30 3.27 7.79
C LYS A 83 15.99 2.30 6.68
N ILE A 84 16.65 2.48 5.53
CA ILE A 84 16.54 1.57 4.39
C ILE A 84 17.73 0.62 4.42
N ASN A 85 17.43 -0.67 4.34
CA ASN A 85 18.44 -1.71 4.27
C ASN A 85 18.08 -2.68 3.14
N SER A 86 18.65 -2.46 1.96
CA SER A 86 18.31 -3.19 0.75
C SER A 86 16.82 -3.01 0.42
N LYS A 87 16.00 -4.05 0.49
CA LYS A 87 14.57 -3.97 0.21
C LYS A 87 13.70 -3.68 1.43
N THR A 88 14.29 -3.56 2.58
CA THR A 88 13.56 -3.43 3.83
C THR A 88 13.67 -2.02 4.39
N VAL A 89 12.55 -1.48 4.84
CA VAL A 89 12.49 -0.22 5.58
C VAL A 89 12.13 -0.55 7.02
N THR A 90 12.92 -0.06 7.95
CA THR A 90 12.67 -0.25 9.38
C THR A 90 12.62 1.10 10.08
N ARG A 91 11.93 1.14 11.23
CA ARG A 91 11.98 2.31 12.08
C ARG A 91 13.30 2.35 12.82
N LYS A 92 13.87 3.55 12.93
CA LYS A 92 15.04 3.75 13.77
C LYS A 92 14.63 3.57 15.23
N THR A 93 15.42 2.77 15.95
CA THR A 93 15.31 2.71 17.41
C THR A 93 16.07 3.87 18.02
N ILE A 94 15.54 4.39 19.11
CA ILE A 94 16.16 5.48 19.85
C ILE A 94 17.29 4.92 20.70
#